data_bb64e5ff3c417e1e46eadd8c0887531b
#
_entry.id   bb64e5ff3c417e1e46eadd8c0887531b
#
_cell.length_a   1.000
_cell.length_b   1.000
_cell.length_c   1.000
_cell.angle_alpha   90.00
_cell.angle_beta   90.00
_cell.angle_gamma   90.00
#
_symmetry.space_group_name_H-M   'P 1'
#
loop_
_entity.id
_entity.type
_entity.pdbx_description
1 polymer ?
#
loop_
_entity_poly.entity_id
_entity_poly.type
_entity_poly.pdbx_seq_one_letter_code
_entity_poly.pdbx_strand_id
1 'polypeptide(L)'
;MADLFGENQDKEASSAKKNRPMADRLRPVALQDVVGQDHLIGTDAPLRKMVEGGHLSSLILWGPPGCGKTTLARILAQHSDLHFEQLSAIFSGVGDLRKCFEGAKIRKSNGQGTLLFVDEIHRFNKSQQDAFLPVMEDGTIILIGATTENPSFELNAAVLSRAQVYVLKRLDDSALDMLLEKAEEEVGRDLPLDDASRDLLKTMADGDGRYVLSTAEQIFAQAGDENLDSEGLLSMIQRRAPLYDKGDEAHYNLISALHKSVRGSDADAALYWFARMLAGGDDPHYIARRMVRMAVEDIGLADPQALPMTMNAWEAYERLGSPEGELALAQTLVYLASAPKSNAAYSAYKSAQKMAKETGSLMPPKHILNAPTKLMKNEGYGMGYVYDHDTSEGFSGQDYFPEEIGRTEFYKPVARGFEREIQKRLDYWAKLREEKS
;
A
#
# COMPACT_ATOMS: atom_id res chain seq x y z
N MET A 1 -55.49 -10.69 34.03
CA MET A 1 -54.54 -9.54 34.05
C MET A 1 -53.55 -9.80 32.93
N ALA A 2 -53.82 -9.16 31.81
CA ALA A 2 -52.97 -9.29 30.63
C ALA A 2 -51.66 -8.52 30.88
N ASP A 3 -50.60 -9.11 30.40
CA ASP A 3 -49.18 -8.72 30.55
C ASP A 3 -48.94 -7.35 29.89
N LEU A 4 -48.97 -6.28 30.67
CA LEU A 4 -48.74 -4.89 30.24
C LEU A 4 -47.24 -4.55 30.06
N PHE A 5 -46.35 -5.50 30.32
CA PHE A 5 -44.90 -5.30 30.23
C PHE A 5 -44.24 -5.99 29.02
N GLY A 6 -44.90 -6.97 28.39
CA GLY A 6 -44.39 -7.66 27.20
C GLY A 6 -44.44 -6.82 25.92
N GLU A 7 -45.54 -6.11 25.70
CA GLU A 7 -45.75 -5.28 24.49
C GLU A 7 -44.83 -4.05 24.39
N ASN A 8 -44.34 -3.53 25.54
CA ASN A 8 -43.45 -2.37 25.54
C ASN A 8 -41.99 -2.77 25.24
N GLN A 9 -41.53 -3.95 25.66
CA GLN A 9 -40.18 -4.42 25.35
C GLN A 9 -40.01 -4.78 23.88
N ASP A 10 -41.02 -5.38 23.24
CA ASP A 10 -41.01 -5.67 21.80
C ASP A 10 -41.10 -4.41 20.93
N LYS A 11 -41.82 -3.38 21.38
CA LYS A 11 -41.88 -2.08 20.69
C LYS A 11 -40.62 -1.27 20.87
N GLU A 12 -39.94 -1.30 22.03
CA GLU A 12 -38.63 -0.67 22.24
C GLU A 12 -37.53 -1.39 21.47
N ALA A 13 -37.51 -2.72 21.41
CA ALA A 13 -36.57 -3.48 20.63
C ALA A 13 -36.77 -3.28 19.10
N SER A 14 -38.02 -3.16 18.65
CA SER A 14 -38.38 -2.85 17.26
C SER A 14 -38.04 -1.39 16.88
N SER A 15 -38.27 -0.42 17.76
CA SER A 15 -37.90 0.96 17.50
C SER A 15 -36.38 1.19 17.53
N ALA A 16 -35.66 0.49 18.40
CA ALA A 16 -34.22 0.52 18.47
C ALA A 16 -33.54 -0.12 17.20
N LYS A 17 -34.19 -1.12 16.60
CA LYS A 17 -33.77 -1.67 15.29
C LYS A 17 -33.99 -0.67 14.16
N LYS A 18 -35.11 0.04 14.11
CA LYS A 18 -35.40 1.02 13.04
C LYS A 18 -34.47 2.24 13.03
N ASN A 19 -33.87 2.58 14.17
CA ASN A 19 -32.95 3.71 14.27
C ASN A 19 -31.48 3.39 13.91
N ARG A 20 -31.17 2.13 13.51
CA ARG A 20 -29.83 1.77 13.05
C ARG A 20 -29.68 2.08 11.56
N PRO A 21 -28.48 2.48 11.10
CA PRO A 21 -28.21 2.66 9.69
C PRO A 21 -28.55 1.39 8.87
N MET A 22 -29.04 1.56 7.64
CA MET A 22 -29.44 0.45 6.76
C MET A 22 -28.31 -0.58 6.57
N ALA A 23 -27.07 -0.12 6.42
CA ALA A 23 -25.91 -0.99 6.33
C ALA A 23 -25.69 -1.90 7.56
N ASP A 24 -26.17 -1.51 8.73
CA ASP A 24 -26.13 -2.35 9.93
C ASP A 24 -27.36 -3.27 10.04
N ARG A 25 -28.53 -2.82 9.59
CA ARG A 25 -29.77 -3.63 9.58
C ARG A 25 -29.68 -4.79 8.60
N LEU A 26 -29.12 -4.52 7.40
CA LEU A 26 -28.93 -5.49 6.33
C LEU A 26 -27.62 -6.29 6.44
N ARG A 27 -26.90 -6.17 7.53
CA ARG A 27 -25.66 -6.91 7.74
C ARG A 27 -25.93 -8.42 7.74
N PRO A 28 -25.30 -9.20 6.86
CA PRO A 28 -25.42 -10.66 6.83
C PRO A 28 -25.15 -11.31 8.18
N VAL A 29 -25.97 -12.27 8.54
CA VAL A 29 -25.85 -13.07 9.77
C VAL A 29 -25.39 -14.50 9.50
N ALA A 30 -25.47 -14.96 8.24
CA ALA A 30 -24.99 -16.27 7.82
C ALA A 30 -24.07 -16.15 6.61
N LEU A 31 -23.17 -17.14 6.42
CA LEU A 31 -22.21 -17.13 5.31
C LEU A 31 -22.89 -17.06 3.94
N GLN A 32 -24.03 -17.72 3.78
CA GLN A 32 -24.79 -17.74 2.53
C GLN A 32 -25.39 -16.39 2.13
N ASP A 33 -25.54 -15.47 3.08
CA ASP A 33 -26.12 -14.13 2.85
C ASP A 33 -25.05 -13.10 2.45
N VAL A 34 -23.77 -13.47 2.58
CA VAL A 34 -22.65 -12.61 2.19
C VAL A 34 -22.51 -12.62 0.67
N VAL A 35 -22.44 -11.45 0.05
CA VAL A 35 -22.35 -11.28 -1.40
C VAL A 35 -20.93 -10.98 -1.87
N GLY A 36 -20.59 -11.37 -3.10
CA GLY A 36 -19.36 -10.98 -3.79
C GLY A 36 -18.07 -11.60 -3.27
N GLN A 37 -18.12 -12.61 -2.36
CA GLN A 37 -16.93 -13.25 -1.79
C GLN A 37 -16.95 -14.80 -1.99
N ASP A 38 -17.50 -15.30 -3.09
CA ASP A 38 -17.68 -16.73 -3.35
C ASP A 38 -16.39 -17.54 -3.29
N HIS A 39 -15.25 -16.93 -3.65
CA HIS A 39 -13.93 -17.55 -3.58
C HIS A 39 -13.49 -17.86 -2.14
N LEU A 40 -14.07 -17.22 -1.12
CA LEU A 40 -13.79 -17.44 0.29
C LEU A 40 -14.87 -18.26 1.00
N ILE A 41 -16.14 -18.09 0.59
CA ILE A 41 -17.31 -18.62 1.31
C ILE A 41 -18.20 -19.55 0.48
N GLY A 42 -17.94 -19.70 -0.82
CA GLY A 42 -18.68 -20.62 -1.71
C GLY A 42 -18.54 -22.09 -1.28
N THR A 43 -19.21 -22.98 -2.00
CA THR A 43 -19.06 -24.42 -1.77
C THR A 43 -17.60 -24.82 -1.93
N ASP A 44 -17.05 -25.55 -0.99
CA ASP A 44 -15.62 -25.93 -0.95
C ASP A 44 -14.60 -24.80 -0.70
N ALA A 45 -15.05 -23.58 -0.48
CA ALA A 45 -14.16 -22.44 -0.21
C ALA A 45 -13.53 -22.49 1.20
N PRO A 46 -12.37 -21.87 1.41
CA PRO A 46 -11.56 -22.07 2.61
C PRO A 46 -12.24 -21.65 3.91
N LEU A 47 -12.93 -20.50 3.94
CA LEU A 47 -13.60 -20.05 5.17
C LEU A 47 -14.84 -20.90 5.48
N ARG A 48 -15.56 -21.38 4.46
CA ARG A 48 -16.67 -22.33 4.67
C ARG A 48 -16.17 -23.64 5.28
N LYS A 49 -15.12 -24.23 4.73
CA LYS A 49 -14.51 -25.46 5.30
C LYS A 49 -14.04 -25.28 6.72
N MET A 50 -13.50 -24.11 7.06
CA MET A 50 -13.06 -23.77 8.41
C MET A 50 -14.23 -23.77 9.41
N VAL A 51 -15.36 -23.18 9.00
CA VAL A 51 -16.59 -23.16 9.81
C VAL A 51 -17.18 -24.56 9.95
N GLU A 52 -17.36 -25.28 8.85
CA GLU A 52 -17.93 -26.64 8.84
C GLU A 52 -17.05 -27.65 9.58
N GLY A 53 -15.73 -27.47 9.55
CA GLY A 53 -14.77 -28.31 10.28
C GLY A 53 -14.68 -28.00 11.78
N GLY A 54 -15.31 -26.94 12.27
CA GLY A 54 -15.28 -26.55 13.69
C GLY A 54 -13.91 -26.11 14.21
N HIS A 55 -12.94 -25.87 13.31
CA HIS A 55 -11.58 -25.45 13.67
C HIS A 55 -11.26 -24.06 13.15
N LEU A 56 -11.53 -23.05 13.97
CA LEU A 56 -11.16 -21.70 13.67
C LEU A 56 -9.70 -21.45 14.06
N SER A 57 -8.90 -20.95 13.13
CA SER A 57 -7.51 -20.51 13.34
C SER A 57 -7.39 -18.99 13.22
N SER A 58 -6.28 -18.42 13.71
CA SER A 58 -6.03 -17.01 13.54
C SER A 58 -5.89 -16.65 12.05
N LEU A 59 -6.46 -15.52 11.66
CA LEU A 59 -6.49 -15.07 10.27
C LEU A 59 -6.47 -13.54 10.14
N ILE A 60 -6.06 -13.07 8.97
CA ILE A 60 -6.08 -11.68 8.57
C ILE A 60 -7.03 -11.54 7.37
N LEU A 61 -8.05 -10.72 7.52
CA LEU A 61 -8.97 -10.33 6.45
C LEU A 61 -8.45 -9.05 5.79
N TRP A 62 -7.93 -9.18 4.60
CA TRP A 62 -7.39 -8.07 3.84
C TRP A 62 -8.28 -7.73 2.65
N GLY A 63 -8.62 -6.46 2.48
CA GLY A 63 -9.42 -5.99 1.34
C GLY A 63 -9.95 -4.57 1.52
N PRO A 64 -10.55 -3.99 0.48
CA PRO A 64 -11.02 -2.60 0.47
C PRO A 64 -12.12 -2.34 1.52
N PRO A 65 -12.45 -1.06 1.78
CA PRO A 65 -13.58 -0.71 2.63
C PRO A 65 -14.89 -1.31 2.11
N GLY A 66 -15.82 -1.57 3.00
CA GLY A 66 -17.17 -2.02 2.64
C GLY A 66 -17.31 -3.41 2.01
N CYS A 67 -16.22 -4.16 1.82
CA CYS A 67 -16.23 -5.51 1.22
C CYS A 67 -16.67 -6.65 2.16
N GLY A 68 -16.97 -6.35 3.43
CA GLY A 68 -17.53 -7.33 4.38
C GLY A 68 -16.58 -7.90 5.44
N LYS A 69 -15.35 -7.36 5.64
CA LYS A 69 -14.37 -7.87 6.63
C LYS A 69 -14.97 -8.06 8.02
N THR A 70 -15.55 -7.01 8.59
CA THR A 70 -16.18 -7.05 9.93
C THR A 70 -17.39 -7.99 9.97
N THR A 71 -18.13 -8.09 8.88
CA THR A 71 -19.28 -9.01 8.74
C THR A 71 -18.81 -10.46 8.80
N LEU A 72 -17.81 -10.83 8.03
CA LEU A 72 -17.24 -12.17 8.05
C LEU A 72 -16.69 -12.54 9.43
N ALA A 73 -15.95 -11.61 10.07
CA ALA A 73 -15.44 -11.86 11.42
C ALA A 73 -16.55 -12.18 12.43
N ARG A 74 -17.66 -11.47 12.37
CA ARG A 74 -18.83 -11.72 13.25
C ARG A 74 -19.50 -13.04 12.94
N ILE A 75 -19.67 -13.39 11.66
CA ILE A 75 -20.24 -14.67 11.26
C ILE A 75 -19.35 -15.83 11.73
N LEU A 76 -18.04 -15.72 11.54
CA LEU A 76 -17.08 -16.72 12.02
C LEU A 76 -17.16 -16.91 13.55
N ALA A 77 -17.34 -15.81 14.27
CA ALA A 77 -17.52 -15.85 15.73
C ALA A 77 -18.80 -16.57 16.15
N GLN A 78 -19.92 -16.31 15.45
CA GLN A 78 -21.21 -16.94 15.75
C GLN A 78 -21.22 -18.47 15.52
N HIS A 79 -20.37 -18.97 14.63
CA HIS A 79 -20.21 -20.39 14.37
C HIS A 79 -19.14 -21.07 15.23
N SER A 80 -18.65 -20.37 16.24
CA SER A 80 -17.67 -20.88 17.20
C SER A 80 -18.21 -20.70 18.63
N ASP A 81 -17.84 -21.62 19.54
CA ASP A 81 -18.16 -21.48 20.98
C ASP A 81 -17.25 -20.46 21.70
N LEU A 82 -16.62 -19.57 20.93
CA LEU A 82 -15.67 -18.60 21.45
C LEU A 82 -16.36 -17.30 21.89
N HIS A 83 -15.86 -16.71 22.95
CA HIS A 83 -16.26 -15.36 23.34
C HIS A 83 -15.72 -14.36 22.32
N PHE A 84 -16.61 -13.60 21.66
CA PHE A 84 -16.24 -12.57 20.70
C PHE A 84 -15.90 -11.27 21.42
N GLU A 85 -14.70 -10.77 21.22
CA GLU A 85 -14.23 -9.48 21.70
C GLU A 85 -13.71 -8.65 20.53
N GLN A 86 -14.10 -7.38 20.46
CA GLN A 86 -13.74 -6.49 19.35
C GLN A 86 -12.92 -5.30 19.85
N LEU A 87 -11.81 -5.04 19.20
CA LEU A 87 -10.99 -3.84 19.36
C LEU A 87 -10.87 -3.09 18.02
N SER A 88 -10.77 -1.77 18.11
CA SER A 88 -10.39 -0.95 16.97
C SER A 88 -8.98 -0.41 17.23
N ALA A 89 -8.04 -0.71 16.35
CA ALA A 89 -6.66 -0.24 16.52
C ALA A 89 -6.54 1.29 16.46
N ILE A 90 -7.53 1.99 15.91
CA ILE A 90 -7.58 3.46 15.86
C ILE A 90 -7.82 4.06 17.25
N PHE A 91 -8.68 3.41 18.06
CA PHE A 91 -9.11 3.94 19.35
C PHE A 91 -8.52 3.20 20.55
N SER A 92 -7.82 2.08 20.33
CA SER A 92 -7.31 1.22 21.40
C SER A 92 -5.81 1.40 21.61
N GLY A 93 -5.43 1.57 22.86
CA GLY A 93 -4.03 1.68 23.28
C GLY A 93 -3.48 0.38 23.90
N VAL A 94 -2.23 0.42 24.36
CA VAL A 94 -1.56 -0.70 25.07
C VAL A 94 -2.35 -1.13 26.31
N GLY A 95 -2.99 -0.19 27.00
CA GLY A 95 -3.81 -0.49 28.18
C GLY A 95 -5.03 -1.34 27.84
N ASP A 96 -5.68 -1.10 26.70
CA ASP A 96 -6.87 -1.82 26.26
C ASP A 96 -6.49 -3.23 25.79
N LEU A 97 -5.36 -3.39 25.08
CA LEU A 97 -4.81 -4.69 24.75
C LEU A 97 -4.54 -5.53 25.99
N ARG A 98 -3.91 -4.96 27.03
CA ARG A 98 -3.67 -5.67 28.29
C ARG A 98 -4.94 -6.15 28.94
N LYS A 99 -5.95 -5.29 29.08
CA LYS A 99 -7.26 -5.64 29.66
C LYS A 99 -7.92 -6.78 28.86
N CYS A 100 -7.90 -6.70 27.54
CA CYS A 100 -8.44 -7.75 26.67
C CYS A 100 -7.72 -9.08 26.89
N PHE A 101 -6.38 -9.10 26.93
CA PHE A 101 -5.59 -10.31 27.14
C PHE A 101 -5.79 -10.89 28.55
N GLU A 102 -5.88 -10.07 29.59
CA GLU A 102 -6.22 -10.50 30.96
C GLU A 102 -7.61 -11.14 31.01
N GLY A 103 -8.61 -10.49 30.40
CA GLY A 103 -9.96 -11.04 30.27
C GLY A 103 -9.97 -12.39 29.54
N ALA A 104 -9.21 -12.51 28.44
CA ALA A 104 -9.09 -13.74 27.67
C ALA A 104 -8.45 -14.87 28.49
N LYS A 105 -7.41 -14.57 29.28
CA LYS A 105 -6.76 -15.56 30.20
C LYS A 105 -7.74 -16.06 31.26
N ILE A 106 -8.53 -15.18 31.85
CA ILE A 106 -9.56 -15.56 32.82
C ILE A 106 -10.63 -16.45 32.17
N ARG A 107 -11.09 -16.12 30.95
CA ARG A 107 -12.05 -16.96 30.21
C ARG A 107 -11.46 -18.33 29.90
N LYS A 108 -10.21 -18.38 29.45
CA LYS A 108 -9.51 -19.62 29.15
C LYS A 108 -9.38 -20.52 30.39
N SER A 109 -9.07 -19.97 31.58
CA SER A 109 -9.02 -20.76 32.83
C SER A 109 -10.41 -21.33 33.22
N ASN A 110 -11.49 -20.72 32.74
CA ASN A 110 -12.87 -21.18 32.91
C ASN A 110 -13.36 -22.07 31.74
N GLY A 111 -12.46 -22.50 30.85
CA GLY A 111 -12.80 -23.37 29.73
C GLY A 111 -13.41 -22.69 28.51
N GLN A 112 -13.46 -21.33 28.46
CA GLN A 112 -14.00 -20.56 27.35
C GLN A 112 -12.89 -19.89 26.56
N GLY A 113 -12.75 -20.22 25.27
CA GLY A 113 -11.83 -19.54 24.35
C GLY A 113 -12.28 -18.12 24.01
N THR A 114 -11.36 -17.31 23.49
CA THR A 114 -11.65 -15.93 23.04
C THR A 114 -11.27 -15.76 21.59
N LEU A 115 -12.22 -15.26 20.79
CA LEU A 115 -11.97 -14.75 19.45
C LEU A 115 -11.83 -13.23 19.55
N LEU A 116 -10.64 -12.73 19.28
CA LEU A 116 -10.36 -11.30 19.28
C LEU A 116 -10.38 -10.78 17.85
N PHE A 117 -11.35 -9.95 17.53
CA PHE A 117 -11.40 -9.20 16.28
C PHE A 117 -10.72 -7.84 16.45
N VAL A 118 -9.74 -7.56 15.62
CA VAL A 118 -9.02 -6.28 15.60
C VAL A 118 -9.26 -5.57 14.26
N ASP A 119 -10.05 -4.51 14.30
CA ASP A 119 -10.29 -3.67 13.12
C ASP A 119 -9.12 -2.71 12.89
N GLU A 120 -8.73 -2.56 11.62
CA GLU A 120 -7.59 -1.75 11.17
C GLU A 120 -6.27 -2.11 11.89
N ILE A 121 -5.98 -3.41 11.99
CA ILE A 121 -4.84 -3.95 12.76
C ILE A 121 -3.48 -3.34 12.36
N HIS A 122 -3.34 -2.85 11.13
CA HIS A 122 -2.15 -2.16 10.63
C HIS A 122 -1.86 -0.85 11.39
N ARG A 123 -2.84 -0.26 12.07
CA ARG A 123 -2.65 0.95 12.90
C ARG A 123 -1.90 0.69 14.19
N PHE A 124 -1.77 -0.56 14.62
CA PHE A 124 -0.91 -0.91 15.73
C PHE A 124 0.56 -0.84 15.33
N ASN A 125 1.38 -0.19 16.15
CA ASN A 125 2.82 -0.19 15.96
C ASN A 125 3.42 -1.59 16.21
N LYS A 126 4.68 -1.79 15.81
CA LYS A 126 5.36 -3.09 15.90
C LYS A 126 5.33 -3.70 17.30
N SER A 127 5.53 -2.90 18.34
CA SER A 127 5.52 -3.37 19.75
C SER A 127 4.12 -3.82 20.19
N GLN A 128 3.06 -3.16 19.69
CA GLN A 128 1.68 -3.58 19.96
C GLN A 128 1.34 -4.86 19.18
N GLN A 129 1.81 -5.01 17.97
CA GLN A 129 1.67 -6.24 17.19
C GLN A 129 2.40 -7.42 17.84
N ASP A 130 3.61 -7.21 18.38
CA ASP A 130 4.37 -8.24 19.09
C ASP A 130 3.65 -8.71 20.35
N ALA A 131 2.83 -7.86 20.98
CA ALA A 131 2.06 -8.23 22.17
C ALA A 131 1.01 -9.33 21.91
N PHE A 132 0.59 -9.54 20.65
CA PHE A 132 -0.32 -10.64 20.29
C PHE A 132 0.37 -12.00 20.30
N LEU A 133 1.68 -12.07 20.04
CA LEU A 133 2.39 -13.33 19.81
C LEU A 133 2.25 -14.33 20.97
N PRO A 134 2.51 -13.97 22.23
CA PRO A 134 2.42 -14.93 23.33
C PRO A 134 1.01 -15.50 23.52
N VAL A 135 -0.02 -14.66 23.35
CA VAL A 135 -1.42 -15.04 23.56
C VAL A 135 -2.04 -15.77 22.36
N MET A 136 -1.45 -15.65 21.17
CA MET A 136 -1.75 -16.47 20.01
C MET A 136 -1.08 -17.84 20.11
N GLU A 137 0.19 -17.89 20.52
CA GLU A 137 0.97 -19.12 20.64
C GLU A 137 0.43 -20.07 21.70
N ASP A 138 0.05 -19.53 22.84
CA ASP A 138 -0.51 -20.33 23.92
C ASP A 138 -2.01 -20.65 23.73
N GLY A 139 -2.65 -20.14 22.66
CA GLY A 139 -4.06 -20.34 22.38
C GLY A 139 -5.00 -19.62 23.35
N THR A 140 -4.54 -18.54 23.99
CA THR A 140 -5.41 -17.69 24.83
C THR A 140 -6.41 -16.93 23.97
N ILE A 141 -6.00 -16.54 22.76
CA ILE A 141 -6.88 -15.91 21.76
C ILE A 141 -6.74 -16.58 20.40
N ILE A 142 -7.82 -16.55 19.62
CA ILE A 142 -7.79 -16.66 18.17
C ILE A 142 -7.93 -15.26 17.63
N LEU A 143 -6.94 -14.80 16.85
CA LEU A 143 -6.92 -13.45 16.28
C LEU A 143 -7.60 -13.43 14.92
N ILE A 144 -8.56 -12.51 14.72
CA ILE A 144 -9.02 -12.10 13.41
C ILE A 144 -8.65 -10.63 13.22
N GLY A 145 -7.60 -10.37 12.44
CA GLY A 145 -7.21 -9.01 12.08
C GLY A 145 -7.94 -8.56 10.80
N ALA A 146 -8.48 -7.36 10.75
CA ALA A 146 -8.97 -6.74 9.53
C ALA A 146 -8.05 -5.58 9.12
N THR A 147 -7.77 -5.47 7.83
CA THR A 147 -6.95 -4.39 7.30
C THR A 147 -7.36 -4.04 5.87
N THR A 148 -7.24 -2.77 5.52
CA THR A 148 -7.33 -2.29 4.14
C THR A 148 -5.97 -2.26 3.46
N GLU A 149 -4.88 -2.25 4.23
CA GLU A 149 -3.50 -2.16 3.75
C GLU A 149 -2.86 -3.53 3.56
N ASN A 150 -1.85 -3.62 2.69
CA ASN A 150 -1.17 -4.89 2.41
C ASN A 150 -0.46 -5.41 3.67
N PRO A 151 -0.92 -6.55 4.22
CA PRO A 151 -0.38 -7.06 5.46
C PRO A 151 1.11 -7.40 5.39
N SER A 152 1.65 -7.68 4.19
CA SER A 152 3.07 -7.99 4.02
C SER A 152 3.99 -6.79 4.28
N PHE A 153 3.48 -5.56 4.19
CA PHE A 153 4.25 -4.35 4.49
C PHE A 153 3.98 -3.82 5.89
N GLU A 154 2.76 -4.00 6.39
CA GLU A 154 2.28 -3.35 7.60
C GLU A 154 2.32 -4.23 8.84
N LEU A 155 2.25 -5.56 8.67
CA LEU A 155 2.24 -6.46 9.79
C LEU A 155 3.61 -7.14 10.00
N ASN A 156 3.93 -7.39 11.26
CA ASN A 156 5.15 -8.11 11.62
C ASN A 156 5.13 -9.53 11.03
N ALA A 157 6.26 -9.96 10.48
CA ALA A 157 6.42 -11.31 9.92
C ALA A 157 6.06 -12.42 10.94
N ALA A 158 6.27 -12.16 12.24
CA ALA A 158 5.93 -13.09 13.31
C ALA A 158 4.40 -13.27 13.48
N VAL A 159 3.61 -12.22 13.30
CA VAL A 159 2.13 -12.30 13.28
C VAL A 159 1.66 -13.03 12.02
N LEU A 160 2.22 -12.69 10.86
CA LEU A 160 1.86 -13.32 9.58
C LEU A 160 2.21 -14.81 9.53
N SER A 161 3.26 -15.24 10.22
CA SER A 161 3.61 -16.67 10.29
C SER A 161 2.63 -17.52 11.12
N ARG A 162 1.75 -16.87 11.90
CA ARG A 162 0.76 -17.49 12.80
C ARG A 162 -0.69 -17.24 12.41
N ALA A 163 -0.92 -16.49 11.32
CA ALA A 163 -2.25 -16.17 10.83
C ALA A 163 -2.32 -16.39 9.32
N GLN A 164 -3.41 -16.97 8.84
CA GLN A 164 -3.67 -17.10 7.41
C GLN A 164 -4.23 -15.80 6.86
N VAL A 165 -3.76 -15.36 5.69
CA VAL A 165 -4.25 -14.15 5.04
C VAL A 165 -5.31 -14.53 4.02
N TYR A 166 -6.49 -13.93 4.14
CA TYR A 166 -7.60 -14.07 3.19
C TYR A 166 -7.89 -12.72 2.54
N VAL A 167 -7.86 -12.71 1.21
CA VAL A 167 -8.05 -11.50 0.41
C VAL A 167 -9.53 -11.38 0.04
N LEU A 168 -10.17 -10.30 0.51
CA LEU A 168 -11.51 -9.94 0.09
C LEU A 168 -11.43 -9.04 -1.14
N LYS A 169 -12.29 -9.31 -2.11
CA LYS A 169 -12.39 -8.53 -3.34
C LYS A 169 -13.36 -7.36 -3.17
N ARG A 170 -13.21 -6.33 -4.00
CA ARG A 170 -14.26 -5.33 -4.20
C ARG A 170 -15.54 -6.03 -4.64
N LEU A 171 -16.67 -5.51 -4.20
CA LEU A 171 -17.96 -6.01 -4.69
C LEU A 171 -18.11 -5.58 -6.15
N ASP A 172 -18.44 -6.52 -7.00
CA ASP A 172 -18.79 -6.25 -8.40
C ASP A 172 -20.22 -5.68 -8.53
N ASP A 173 -20.58 -5.25 -9.70
CA ASP A 173 -21.90 -4.66 -9.97
C ASP A 173 -23.05 -5.58 -9.60
N SER A 174 -22.88 -6.90 -9.82
CA SER A 174 -23.91 -7.87 -9.46
C SER A 174 -24.08 -8.00 -7.96
N ALA A 175 -23.01 -7.97 -7.19
CA ALA A 175 -23.06 -7.99 -5.73
C ALA A 175 -23.65 -6.68 -5.17
N LEU A 176 -23.37 -5.53 -5.80
CA LEU A 176 -23.97 -4.25 -5.42
C LEU A 176 -25.46 -4.21 -5.74
N ASP A 177 -25.89 -4.77 -6.88
CA ASP A 177 -27.33 -4.91 -7.21
C ASP A 177 -28.05 -5.78 -6.19
N MET A 178 -27.50 -6.92 -5.79
CA MET A 178 -28.07 -7.77 -4.73
C MET A 178 -28.21 -7.02 -3.38
N LEU A 179 -27.30 -6.09 -3.06
CA LEU A 179 -27.42 -5.25 -1.86
C LEU A 179 -28.53 -4.23 -2.01
N LEU A 180 -28.71 -3.63 -3.19
CA LEU A 180 -29.81 -2.70 -3.48
C LEU A 180 -31.16 -3.41 -3.45
N GLU A 181 -31.27 -4.61 -4.03
CA GLU A 181 -32.48 -5.44 -3.94
C GLU A 181 -32.87 -5.74 -2.48
N LYS A 182 -31.90 -6.12 -1.65
CA LYS A 182 -32.15 -6.32 -0.20
C LYS A 182 -32.59 -5.03 0.50
N ALA A 183 -32.10 -3.87 0.06
CA ALA A 183 -32.52 -2.58 0.59
C ALA A 183 -33.98 -2.26 0.18
N GLU A 184 -34.34 -2.57 -1.06
CA GLU A 184 -35.70 -2.44 -1.59
C GLU A 184 -36.68 -3.37 -0.87
N GLU A 185 -36.31 -4.61 -0.64
CA GLU A 185 -37.10 -5.58 0.17
C GLU A 185 -37.29 -5.10 1.61
N GLU A 186 -36.27 -4.57 2.28
CA GLU A 186 -36.34 -4.06 3.66
C GLU A 186 -37.28 -2.86 3.79
N VAL A 187 -37.26 -1.97 2.77
CA VAL A 187 -38.10 -0.76 2.75
C VAL A 187 -39.50 -1.07 2.22
N GLY A 188 -39.67 -2.12 1.41
CA GLY A 188 -40.93 -2.53 0.80
C GLY A 188 -41.33 -1.70 -0.43
N ARG A 189 -40.38 -1.03 -1.08
CA ARG A 189 -40.57 -0.31 -2.34
C ARG A 189 -39.25 -0.28 -3.13
N ASP A 190 -39.37 -0.14 -4.45
CA ASP A 190 -38.22 0.02 -5.34
C ASP A 190 -37.46 1.34 -5.04
N LEU A 191 -36.16 1.31 -5.29
CA LEU A 191 -35.33 2.51 -5.18
C LEU A 191 -35.72 3.46 -6.33
N PRO A 192 -36.11 4.73 -6.03
CA PRO A 192 -36.62 5.65 -7.05
C PRO A 192 -35.46 6.20 -7.91
N LEU A 193 -34.83 5.34 -8.70
CA LEU A 193 -33.76 5.62 -9.65
C LEU A 193 -34.10 5.02 -11.01
N ASP A 194 -33.79 5.70 -12.10
CA ASP A 194 -33.73 5.06 -13.40
C ASP A 194 -32.51 4.14 -13.54
N ASP A 195 -32.44 3.32 -14.59
CA ASP A 195 -31.35 2.36 -14.79
C ASP A 195 -29.98 3.06 -14.86
N ALA A 196 -29.90 4.22 -15.52
CA ALA A 196 -28.67 4.99 -15.68
C ALA A 196 -28.17 5.54 -14.33
N SER A 197 -29.09 5.98 -13.47
CA SER A 197 -28.79 6.48 -12.12
C SER A 197 -28.40 5.34 -11.17
N ARG A 198 -29.02 4.17 -11.34
CA ARG A 198 -28.63 2.96 -10.59
C ARG A 198 -27.20 2.52 -10.93
N ASP A 199 -26.84 2.53 -12.22
CA ASP A 199 -25.48 2.23 -12.68
C ASP A 199 -24.47 3.31 -12.22
N LEU A 200 -24.87 4.56 -12.23
CA LEU A 200 -24.06 5.66 -11.69
C LEU A 200 -23.79 5.48 -10.19
N LEU A 201 -24.82 5.11 -9.41
CA LEU A 201 -24.65 4.84 -7.97
C LEU A 201 -23.67 3.69 -7.72
N LYS A 202 -23.74 2.59 -8.49
CA LYS A 202 -22.78 1.46 -8.41
C LYS A 202 -21.35 1.92 -8.75
N THR A 203 -21.21 2.70 -9.81
CA THR A 203 -19.92 3.29 -10.22
C THR A 203 -19.33 4.19 -9.11
N MET A 204 -20.18 5.01 -8.49
CA MET A 204 -19.76 5.87 -7.37
C MET A 204 -19.39 5.09 -6.11
N ALA A 205 -20.05 3.96 -5.88
CA ALA A 205 -19.75 3.09 -4.74
C ALA A 205 -18.38 2.42 -4.86
N ASP A 206 -17.89 2.20 -6.09
CA ASP A 206 -16.57 1.61 -6.36
C ASP A 206 -16.35 0.31 -5.56
N GLY A 207 -17.39 -0.53 -5.46
CA GLY A 207 -17.35 -1.80 -4.74
C GLY A 207 -17.50 -1.73 -3.21
N ASP A 208 -17.84 -0.56 -2.66
CA ASP A 208 -18.11 -0.36 -1.22
C ASP A 208 -19.61 -0.60 -0.92
N GLY A 209 -19.96 -1.77 -0.39
CA GLY A 209 -21.34 -2.12 -0.03
C GLY A 209 -21.92 -1.27 1.11
N ARG A 210 -21.09 -0.73 2.01
CA ARG A 210 -21.57 0.17 3.07
C ARG A 210 -22.00 1.51 2.46
N TYR A 211 -21.22 2.02 1.51
CA TYR A 211 -21.55 3.25 0.81
C TYR A 211 -22.86 3.11 0.04
N VAL A 212 -23.02 2.05 -0.75
CA VAL A 212 -24.23 1.85 -1.55
C VAL A 212 -25.46 1.78 -0.69
N LEU A 213 -25.45 1.05 0.44
CA LEU A 213 -26.56 0.96 1.37
C LEU A 213 -26.86 2.26 2.11
N SER A 214 -25.82 3.01 2.50
CA SER A 214 -26.01 4.31 3.18
C SER A 214 -26.59 5.36 2.21
N THR A 215 -26.18 5.31 0.96
CA THR A 215 -26.71 6.21 -0.09
C THR A 215 -28.15 5.82 -0.46
N ALA A 216 -28.44 4.52 -0.59
CA ALA A 216 -29.80 4.04 -0.80
C ALA A 216 -30.75 4.51 0.33
N GLU A 217 -30.30 4.43 1.59
CA GLU A 217 -31.08 4.95 2.76
C GLU A 217 -31.38 6.45 2.62
N GLN A 218 -30.41 7.26 2.16
CA GLN A 218 -30.64 8.69 1.92
C GLN A 218 -31.61 8.93 0.78
N ILE A 219 -31.52 8.19 -0.32
CA ILE A 219 -32.44 8.28 -1.45
C ILE A 219 -33.85 7.92 -1.01
N PHE A 220 -34.04 6.82 -0.30
CA PHE A 220 -35.37 6.45 0.27
C PHE A 220 -35.94 7.52 1.17
N ALA A 221 -35.11 8.23 1.92
CA ALA A 221 -35.55 9.27 2.86
C ALA A 221 -35.94 10.60 2.17
N GLN A 222 -35.32 10.92 1.02
CA GLN A 222 -35.39 12.25 0.42
C GLN A 222 -36.14 12.31 -0.91
N ALA A 223 -36.08 11.25 -1.73
CA ALA A 223 -36.58 11.29 -3.09
C ALA A 223 -38.11 11.11 -3.24
N GLY A 224 -38.85 10.79 -2.18
CA GLY A 224 -40.29 10.52 -2.30
C GLY A 224 -40.57 9.36 -3.27
N ASP A 225 -41.57 9.53 -4.16
CA ASP A 225 -41.95 8.55 -5.19
C ASP A 225 -41.53 8.95 -6.61
N GLU A 226 -40.82 10.07 -6.80
CA GLU A 226 -40.31 10.50 -8.09
C GLU A 226 -38.97 9.82 -8.42
N ASN A 227 -38.86 9.24 -9.61
CA ASN A 227 -37.61 8.66 -10.08
C ASN A 227 -36.58 9.77 -10.32
N LEU A 228 -35.43 9.63 -9.70
CA LEU A 228 -34.29 10.51 -9.89
C LEU A 228 -33.51 10.08 -11.14
N ASP A 229 -33.22 11.05 -12.00
CA ASP A 229 -32.23 10.92 -13.03
C ASP A 229 -30.80 11.15 -12.49
N SER A 230 -29.79 10.98 -13.34
CA SER A 230 -28.39 11.12 -12.94
C SER A 230 -28.02 12.51 -12.39
N GLU A 231 -28.68 13.60 -12.86
CA GLU A 231 -28.47 14.94 -12.31
C GLU A 231 -29.11 15.09 -10.93
N GLY A 232 -30.31 14.59 -10.75
CA GLY A 232 -31.01 14.55 -9.46
C GLY A 232 -30.22 13.75 -8.42
N LEU A 233 -29.71 12.58 -8.80
CA LEU A 233 -28.85 11.76 -7.95
C LEU A 233 -27.57 12.50 -7.55
N LEU A 234 -26.85 13.10 -8.50
CA LEU A 234 -25.62 13.85 -8.22
C LEU A 234 -25.86 15.10 -7.36
N SER A 235 -27.01 15.75 -7.50
CA SER A 235 -27.36 16.91 -6.67
C SER A 235 -27.67 16.51 -5.24
N MET A 236 -28.25 15.33 -5.02
CA MET A 236 -28.60 14.79 -3.72
C MET A 236 -27.38 14.25 -2.95
N ILE A 237 -26.47 13.60 -3.68
CA ILE A 237 -25.26 13.03 -3.09
C ILE A 237 -24.15 14.07 -3.22
N GLN A 238 -23.70 14.66 -2.12
CA GLN A 238 -22.46 15.42 -2.11
C GLN A 238 -21.36 14.57 -2.74
N ARG A 239 -20.75 15.04 -3.84
CA ARG A 239 -19.71 14.33 -4.58
C ARG A 239 -18.69 13.77 -3.59
N ARG A 240 -18.69 12.46 -3.44
CA ARG A 240 -17.55 11.79 -2.84
C ARG A 240 -16.40 12.02 -3.81
N ALA A 241 -15.35 12.70 -3.36
CA ALA A 241 -14.07 12.59 -4.04
C ALA A 241 -13.78 11.08 -4.20
N PRO A 242 -13.29 10.63 -5.38
CA PRO A 242 -12.99 9.21 -5.58
C PRO A 242 -12.27 8.71 -4.32
N LEU A 243 -12.85 7.73 -3.62
CA LEU A 243 -12.23 7.17 -2.44
C LEU A 243 -10.99 6.42 -2.88
N TYR A 244 -9.91 7.15 -2.83
CA TYR A 244 -8.66 6.51 -2.54
C TYR A 244 -8.75 6.07 -1.08
N ASP A 245 -8.76 4.78 -0.93
CA ASP A 245 -8.31 4.21 0.31
C ASP A 245 -6.94 4.83 0.57
N LYS A 246 -6.81 5.62 1.63
CA LYS A 246 -5.51 6.16 2.05
C LYS A 246 -4.60 5.05 2.58
N GLY A 247 -4.97 3.79 2.35
CA GLY A 247 -4.15 2.63 2.56
C GLY A 247 -3.01 2.60 1.54
N ASP A 248 -1.80 2.40 2.01
CA ASP A 248 -0.54 2.43 1.25
C ASP A 248 -0.55 1.57 -0.03
N GLU A 249 -1.44 0.59 -0.17
CA GLU A 249 -1.46 -0.32 -1.32
C GLU A 249 -2.02 0.31 -2.60
N ALA A 250 -3.13 1.03 -2.53
CA ALA A 250 -3.68 1.68 -3.72
C ALA A 250 -2.73 2.76 -4.23
N HIS A 251 -2.15 3.57 -3.32
CA HIS A 251 -1.07 4.51 -3.62
C HIS A 251 0.16 3.82 -4.20
N TYR A 252 0.56 2.67 -3.61
CA TYR A 252 1.68 1.88 -4.10
C TYR A 252 1.45 1.35 -5.51
N ASN A 253 0.25 0.85 -5.80
CA ASN A 253 -0.11 0.34 -7.12
C ASN A 253 -0.16 1.44 -8.18
N LEU A 254 -0.71 2.60 -7.87
CA LEU A 254 -0.79 3.73 -8.80
C LEU A 254 0.56 4.37 -9.06
N ILE A 255 1.35 4.64 -8.02
CA ILE A 255 2.70 5.15 -8.20
C ILE A 255 3.60 4.13 -8.92
N SER A 256 3.37 2.83 -8.72
CA SER A 256 4.05 1.77 -9.45
C SER A 256 3.65 1.75 -10.93
N ALA A 257 2.36 1.97 -11.23
CA ALA A 257 1.88 2.10 -12.61
C ALA A 257 2.46 3.34 -13.29
N LEU A 258 2.44 4.49 -12.62
CA LEU A 258 3.08 5.72 -13.09
C LEU A 258 4.57 5.49 -13.39
N HIS A 259 5.30 4.91 -12.46
CA HIS A 259 6.74 4.62 -12.60
C HIS A 259 7.01 3.69 -13.79
N LYS A 260 6.21 2.63 -13.95
CA LYS A 260 6.34 1.68 -15.07
C LYS A 260 5.99 2.32 -16.41
N SER A 261 5.04 3.24 -16.46
CA SER A 261 4.70 4.00 -17.68
C SER A 261 5.88 4.89 -18.12
N VAL A 262 6.50 5.61 -17.18
CA VAL A 262 7.72 6.40 -17.45
C VAL A 262 8.86 5.51 -17.92
N ARG A 263 9.12 4.38 -17.24
CA ARG A 263 10.14 3.39 -17.61
C ARG A 263 9.87 2.78 -18.98
N GLY A 264 8.61 2.51 -19.29
CA GLY A 264 8.14 1.95 -20.56
C GLY A 264 8.07 2.96 -21.70
N SER A 265 8.40 4.25 -21.45
CA SER A 265 8.34 5.33 -22.43
C SER A 265 6.94 5.61 -22.97
N ASP A 266 5.91 5.42 -22.13
CA ASP A 266 4.52 5.73 -22.42
C ASP A 266 4.11 7.03 -21.69
N ALA A 267 4.19 8.16 -22.41
CA ALA A 267 3.90 9.47 -21.86
C ALA A 267 2.40 9.68 -21.54
N ASP A 268 1.53 9.10 -22.36
CA ASP A 268 0.08 9.24 -22.19
C ASP A 268 -0.40 8.43 -20.98
N ALA A 269 0.07 7.20 -20.82
CA ALA A 269 -0.20 6.42 -19.62
C ALA A 269 0.39 7.07 -18.35
N ALA A 270 1.58 7.67 -18.43
CA ALA A 270 2.17 8.41 -17.32
C ALA A 270 1.30 9.60 -16.90
N LEU A 271 0.82 10.41 -17.84
CA LEU A 271 -0.10 11.51 -17.57
C LEU A 271 -1.43 11.03 -17.00
N TYR A 272 -1.98 9.93 -17.52
CA TYR A 272 -3.21 9.35 -17.01
C TYR A 272 -3.09 8.95 -15.54
N TRP A 273 -2.03 8.21 -15.19
CA TRP A 273 -1.82 7.77 -13.81
C TRP A 273 -1.52 8.93 -12.86
N PHE A 274 -0.80 9.94 -13.34
CA PHE A 274 -0.56 11.18 -12.59
C PHE A 274 -1.86 11.92 -12.28
N ALA A 275 -2.69 12.17 -13.31
CA ALA A 275 -3.98 12.83 -13.15
C ALA A 275 -4.92 12.02 -12.24
N ARG A 276 -4.90 10.68 -12.35
CA ARG A 276 -5.68 9.80 -11.47
C ARG A 276 -5.22 9.85 -10.02
N MET A 277 -3.92 9.96 -9.76
CA MET A 277 -3.36 10.14 -8.42
C MET A 277 -3.80 11.48 -7.83
N LEU A 278 -3.69 12.58 -8.58
CA LEU A 278 -4.13 13.91 -8.14
C LEU A 278 -5.64 13.95 -7.86
N ALA A 279 -6.46 13.40 -8.76
CA ALA A 279 -7.91 13.30 -8.58
C ALA A 279 -8.29 12.47 -7.34
N GLY A 280 -7.44 11.54 -6.95
CA GLY A 280 -7.57 10.75 -5.72
C GLY A 280 -7.11 11.44 -4.44
N GLY A 281 -6.49 12.61 -4.55
CA GLY A 281 -6.00 13.37 -3.40
C GLY A 281 -4.60 12.95 -2.94
N ASP A 282 -3.82 12.29 -3.82
CA ASP A 282 -2.40 12.05 -3.56
C ASP A 282 -1.65 13.37 -3.38
N ASP A 283 -0.74 13.41 -2.42
CA ASP A 283 0.13 14.54 -2.20
C ASP A 283 1.07 14.74 -3.40
N PRO A 284 0.98 15.87 -4.15
CA PRO A 284 1.89 16.13 -5.26
C PRO A 284 3.38 16.11 -4.89
N HIS A 285 3.72 16.42 -3.64
CA HIS A 285 5.09 16.29 -3.15
C HIS A 285 5.56 14.83 -3.08
N TYR A 286 4.65 13.91 -2.73
CA TYR A 286 4.94 12.48 -2.79
C TYR A 286 5.23 12.04 -4.23
N ILE A 287 4.40 12.47 -5.19
CA ILE A 287 4.60 12.16 -6.60
C ILE A 287 5.92 12.75 -7.11
N ALA A 288 6.21 14.03 -6.78
CA ALA A 288 7.45 14.70 -7.15
C ALA A 288 8.70 13.95 -6.63
N ARG A 289 8.70 13.48 -5.37
CA ARG A 289 9.77 12.63 -4.82
C ARG A 289 9.97 11.35 -5.63
N ARG A 290 8.88 10.74 -6.09
CA ARG A 290 8.96 9.53 -6.93
C ARG A 290 9.48 9.85 -8.34
N MET A 291 9.14 11.01 -8.90
CA MET A 291 9.68 11.47 -10.18
C MET A 291 11.21 11.68 -10.11
N VAL A 292 11.73 12.24 -9.00
CA VAL A 292 13.18 12.32 -8.75
C VAL A 292 13.80 10.92 -8.79
N ARG A 293 13.15 9.94 -8.18
CA ARG A 293 13.61 8.55 -8.23
C ARG A 293 13.62 8.00 -9.66
N MET A 294 12.58 8.25 -10.47
CA MET A 294 12.52 7.83 -11.88
C MET A 294 13.65 8.46 -12.71
N ALA A 295 13.91 9.77 -12.49
CA ALA A 295 15.00 10.48 -13.17
C ALA A 295 16.37 9.86 -12.90
N VAL A 296 16.65 9.40 -11.68
CA VAL A 296 17.94 8.83 -11.29
C VAL A 296 18.04 7.35 -11.63
N GLU A 297 16.95 6.57 -11.44
CA GLU A 297 16.96 5.12 -11.59
C GLU A 297 16.80 4.66 -13.05
N ASP A 298 15.86 5.28 -13.80
CA ASP A 298 15.44 4.80 -15.12
C ASP A 298 16.02 5.60 -16.28
N ILE A 299 16.34 6.88 -16.08
CA ILE A 299 16.97 7.74 -17.07
C ILE A 299 18.46 7.84 -16.80
N GLY A 300 18.86 8.12 -15.57
CA GLY A 300 20.24 8.17 -15.13
C GLY A 300 21.11 9.07 -16.01
N LEU A 301 22.27 8.57 -16.39
CA LEU A 301 23.23 9.31 -17.22
C LEU A 301 22.95 9.23 -18.72
N ALA A 302 21.90 8.52 -19.15
CA ALA A 302 21.47 8.59 -20.54
C ALA A 302 20.94 10.00 -20.89
N ASP A 303 20.37 10.72 -19.90
CA ASP A 303 20.05 12.12 -20.00
C ASP A 303 20.33 12.86 -18.69
N PRO A 304 21.49 13.52 -18.56
CA PRO A 304 21.87 14.25 -17.34
C PRO A 304 20.92 15.40 -16.96
N GLN A 305 20.06 15.86 -17.87
CA GLN A 305 19.08 16.93 -17.58
C GLN A 305 17.84 16.41 -16.85
N ALA A 306 17.60 15.12 -16.81
CA ALA A 306 16.42 14.55 -16.20
C ALA A 306 16.29 14.91 -14.71
N LEU A 307 17.35 14.80 -13.93
CA LEU A 307 17.35 15.14 -12.50
C LEU A 307 17.18 16.65 -12.26
N PRO A 308 17.96 17.57 -12.86
CA PRO A 308 17.75 19.01 -12.71
C PRO A 308 16.33 19.45 -13.10
N MET A 309 15.80 18.94 -14.23
CA MET A 309 14.46 19.29 -14.67
C MET A 309 13.39 18.86 -13.67
N THR A 310 13.54 17.67 -13.10
CA THR A 310 12.60 17.17 -12.08
C THR A 310 12.66 18.00 -10.80
N MET A 311 13.85 18.37 -10.35
CA MET A 311 14.02 19.25 -9.18
C MET A 311 13.43 20.63 -9.41
N ASN A 312 13.65 21.21 -10.60
CA ASN A 312 13.09 22.52 -10.96
C ASN A 312 11.54 22.48 -11.04
N ALA A 313 10.97 21.41 -11.54
CA ALA A 313 9.51 21.24 -11.58
C ALA A 313 8.92 21.11 -10.17
N TRP A 314 9.59 20.40 -9.28
CA TRP A 314 9.19 20.32 -7.87
C TRP A 314 9.27 21.70 -7.21
N GLU A 315 10.34 22.46 -7.40
CA GLU A 315 10.45 23.82 -6.88
C GLU A 315 9.40 24.77 -7.48
N ALA A 316 9.05 24.61 -8.76
CA ALA A 316 7.95 25.35 -9.38
C ALA A 316 6.61 25.03 -8.72
N TYR A 317 6.34 23.75 -8.44
CA TYR A 317 5.16 23.34 -7.69
C TYR A 317 5.12 23.95 -6.27
N GLU A 318 6.24 23.94 -5.54
CA GLU A 318 6.37 24.57 -4.21
C GLU A 318 5.96 26.05 -4.20
N ARG A 319 6.25 26.76 -5.30
CA ARG A 319 5.98 28.20 -5.43
C ARG A 319 4.57 28.51 -5.89
N LEU A 320 4.00 27.69 -6.77
CA LEU A 320 2.71 27.93 -7.41
C LEU A 320 1.55 27.23 -6.69
N GLY A 321 1.80 26.06 -6.11
CA GLY A 321 0.76 25.20 -5.52
C GLY A 321 -0.17 24.59 -6.55
N SER A 322 -1.22 23.91 -6.07
CA SER A 322 -2.28 23.35 -6.91
C SER A 322 -3.34 24.40 -7.23
N PRO A 323 -3.91 24.41 -8.43
CA PRO A 323 -3.65 23.48 -9.54
C PRO A 323 -2.51 23.90 -10.48
N GLU A 324 -2.00 25.13 -10.38
CA GLU A 324 -1.08 25.73 -11.36
C GLU A 324 0.29 25.01 -11.42
N GLY A 325 0.83 24.66 -10.26
CA GLY A 325 2.12 23.96 -10.16
C GLY A 325 2.10 22.52 -10.66
N GLU A 326 0.92 21.91 -10.74
CA GLU A 326 0.75 20.55 -11.25
C GLU A 326 1.17 20.43 -12.73
N LEU A 327 0.99 21.50 -13.50
CA LEU A 327 1.40 21.53 -14.91
C LEU A 327 2.91 21.38 -15.09
N ALA A 328 3.72 21.94 -14.18
CA ALA A 328 5.17 21.77 -14.20
C ALA A 328 5.58 20.30 -13.97
N LEU A 329 4.90 19.61 -13.08
CA LEU A 329 5.08 18.18 -12.85
C LEU A 329 4.64 17.36 -14.06
N ALA A 330 3.47 17.66 -14.63
CA ALA A 330 2.95 16.99 -15.83
C ALA A 330 3.91 17.13 -17.02
N GLN A 331 4.40 18.35 -17.30
CA GLN A 331 5.39 18.61 -18.34
C GLN A 331 6.66 17.75 -18.12
N THR A 332 7.12 17.66 -16.89
CA THR A 332 8.31 16.88 -16.55
C THR A 332 8.07 15.39 -16.70
N LEU A 333 6.87 14.87 -16.41
CA LEU A 333 6.53 13.48 -16.67
C LEU A 333 6.61 13.13 -18.15
N VAL A 334 6.10 13.99 -19.04
CA VAL A 334 6.25 13.80 -20.50
C VAL A 334 7.72 13.75 -20.89
N TYR A 335 8.53 14.66 -20.35
CA TYR A 335 9.97 14.65 -20.57
C TYR A 335 10.62 13.34 -20.11
N LEU A 336 10.38 12.92 -18.86
CA LEU A 336 10.97 11.68 -18.32
C LEU A 336 10.50 10.45 -19.10
N ALA A 337 9.24 10.39 -19.52
CA ALA A 337 8.73 9.29 -20.33
C ALA A 337 9.37 9.25 -21.73
N SER A 338 9.68 10.39 -22.33
CA SER A 338 10.28 10.48 -23.66
C SER A 338 11.82 10.41 -23.65
N ALA A 339 12.48 10.63 -22.51
CA ALA A 339 13.93 10.59 -22.38
C ALA A 339 14.50 9.19 -22.63
N PRO A 340 15.77 9.07 -23.14
CA PRO A 340 16.43 7.79 -23.24
C PRO A 340 16.62 7.14 -21.88
N LYS A 341 16.45 5.82 -21.80
CA LYS A 341 16.45 5.06 -20.54
C LYS A 341 17.80 4.39 -20.29
N SER A 342 18.31 4.53 -19.04
CA SER A 342 19.44 3.76 -18.53
C SER A 342 19.35 3.58 -17.01
N ASN A 343 19.53 2.36 -16.58
CA ASN A 343 19.70 2.01 -15.17
C ASN A 343 21.16 1.62 -14.83
N ALA A 344 22.11 1.94 -15.70
CA ALA A 344 23.50 1.51 -15.56
C ALA A 344 24.13 2.00 -14.25
N ALA A 345 23.94 3.28 -13.90
CA ALA A 345 24.46 3.84 -12.65
C ALA A 345 23.83 3.17 -11.40
N TYR A 346 22.52 2.89 -11.42
CA TYR A 346 21.83 2.20 -10.35
C TYR A 346 22.34 0.76 -10.16
N SER A 347 22.52 0.02 -11.27
CA SER A 347 23.05 -1.35 -11.26
C SER A 347 24.50 -1.39 -10.79
N ALA A 348 25.32 -0.42 -11.23
CA ALA A 348 26.71 -0.26 -10.80
C ALA A 348 26.80 -0.04 -9.29
N TYR A 349 26.00 0.89 -8.76
CA TYR A 349 25.97 1.17 -7.33
C TYR A 349 25.55 -0.05 -6.50
N LYS A 350 24.50 -0.79 -6.92
CA LYS A 350 24.09 -2.03 -6.25
C LYS A 350 25.19 -3.09 -6.24
N SER A 351 25.90 -3.25 -7.36
CA SER A 351 27.01 -4.21 -7.46
C SER A 351 28.18 -3.81 -6.55
N ALA A 352 28.52 -2.52 -6.52
CA ALA A 352 29.54 -1.99 -5.61
C ALA A 352 29.14 -2.18 -4.13
N GLN A 353 27.88 -1.89 -3.77
CA GLN A 353 27.37 -2.14 -2.42
C GLN A 353 27.45 -3.61 -2.00
N LYS A 354 27.14 -4.52 -2.93
CA LYS A 354 27.24 -5.97 -2.68
C LYS A 354 28.68 -6.36 -2.41
N MET A 355 29.61 -5.97 -3.27
CA MET A 355 31.04 -6.26 -3.12
C MET A 355 31.58 -5.66 -1.83
N ALA A 356 31.26 -4.42 -1.49
CA ALA A 356 31.70 -3.79 -0.26
C ALA A 356 31.24 -4.53 1.01
N LYS A 357 30.05 -5.15 0.97
CA LYS A 357 29.57 -6.01 2.08
C LYS A 357 30.31 -7.36 2.15
N GLU A 358 30.64 -7.93 1.00
CA GLU A 358 31.33 -9.23 0.91
C GLU A 358 32.83 -9.12 1.26
N THR A 359 33.48 -7.99 0.95
CA THR A 359 34.91 -7.75 1.17
C THR A 359 35.21 -7.13 2.54
N GLY A 360 34.20 -6.67 3.26
CA GLY A 360 34.33 -6.23 4.67
C GLY A 360 35.31 -5.06 4.86
N SER A 361 36.40 -5.30 5.59
CA SER A 361 37.35 -4.26 6.05
C SER A 361 38.64 -4.21 5.25
N LEU A 362 38.62 -4.53 3.95
CA LEU A 362 39.80 -4.37 3.09
C LEU A 362 40.27 -2.91 3.07
N MET A 363 41.60 -2.73 3.21
CA MET A 363 42.18 -1.40 3.24
C MET A 363 42.43 -0.87 1.84
N PRO A 364 42.33 0.44 1.64
CA PRO A 364 42.77 1.04 0.39
C PRO A 364 44.27 0.79 0.14
N PRO A 365 44.73 0.74 -1.12
CA PRO A 365 46.16 0.60 -1.45
C PRO A 365 47.02 1.64 -0.74
N LYS A 366 48.22 1.26 -0.28
CA LYS A 366 49.07 2.16 0.52
C LYS A 366 49.43 3.47 -0.17
N HIS A 367 49.58 3.43 -1.49
CA HIS A 367 49.99 4.61 -2.28
C HIS A 367 48.92 5.74 -2.23
N ILE A 368 47.63 5.42 -2.11
CA ILE A 368 46.55 6.45 -2.03
C ILE A 368 46.24 6.89 -0.60
N LEU A 369 46.89 6.29 0.40
CA LEU A 369 46.66 6.69 1.79
C LEU A 369 47.46 7.93 2.16
N ASN A 370 46.82 8.88 2.85
CA ASN A 370 47.52 10.05 3.36
C ASN A 370 48.49 9.71 4.49
N ALA A 371 49.68 10.27 4.47
CA ALA A 371 50.74 10.06 5.46
C ALA A 371 51.09 11.31 6.28
N PRO A 372 50.17 11.83 7.14
CA PRO A 372 50.40 13.07 7.89
C PRO A 372 51.46 12.94 8.99
N THR A 373 51.81 11.72 9.41
CA THR A 373 52.79 11.48 10.49
C THR A 373 54.03 10.77 9.97
N LYS A 374 55.18 10.92 10.68
CA LYS A 374 56.41 10.17 10.33
C LYS A 374 56.19 8.66 10.43
N LEU A 375 55.41 8.18 11.37
CA LEU A 375 55.09 6.77 11.50
C LEU A 375 54.39 6.25 10.24
N MET A 376 53.36 6.93 9.76
CA MET A 376 52.64 6.55 8.54
C MET A 376 53.52 6.53 7.29
N LYS A 377 54.43 7.51 7.18
CA LYS A 377 55.44 7.53 6.12
C LYS A 377 56.36 6.30 6.17
N ASN A 378 56.79 5.94 7.38
CA ASN A 378 57.65 4.75 7.60
C ASN A 378 56.91 3.46 7.27
N GLU A 379 55.58 3.41 7.45
CA GLU A 379 54.71 2.28 7.07
C GLU A 379 54.43 2.25 5.54
N GLY A 380 54.95 3.20 4.75
CA GLY A 380 54.80 3.24 3.31
C GLY A 380 53.52 3.91 2.82
N TYR A 381 52.80 4.65 3.65
CA TYR A 381 51.60 5.40 3.24
C TYR A 381 51.99 6.54 2.29
N GLY A 382 51.29 6.64 1.14
CA GLY A 382 51.55 7.62 0.10
C GLY A 382 52.78 7.34 -0.77
N MET A 383 53.50 6.23 -0.51
CA MET A 383 54.68 5.92 -1.27
C MET A 383 54.28 5.39 -2.67
N GLY A 384 54.87 6.04 -3.70
CA GLY A 384 54.57 5.70 -5.10
C GLY A 384 53.31 6.39 -5.66
N TYR A 385 52.64 7.25 -4.87
CA TYR A 385 51.51 8.03 -5.41
C TYR A 385 52.01 9.02 -6.49
N VAL A 386 51.37 8.96 -7.63
CA VAL A 386 51.58 9.92 -8.74
C VAL A 386 50.37 10.83 -8.82
N TYR A 387 50.61 12.15 -8.65
CA TYR A 387 49.52 13.12 -8.76
C TYR A 387 49.14 13.28 -10.24
N ASP A 388 47.87 12.96 -10.55
CA ASP A 388 47.40 12.88 -11.94
C ASP A 388 47.63 14.18 -12.72
N HIS A 389 47.46 15.34 -12.10
CA HIS A 389 47.66 16.65 -12.74
C HIS A 389 49.11 16.96 -13.07
N ASP A 390 50.09 16.24 -12.53
CA ASP A 390 51.51 16.39 -12.88
C ASP A 390 51.90 15.56 -14.12
N THR A 391 50.97 14.76 -14.66
CA THR A 391 51.17 14.01 -15.89
C THR A 391 50.68 14.77 -17.11
N SER A 392 51.24 14.48 -18.29
CA SER A 392 50.91 15.17 -19.54
C SER A 392 49.44 15.03 -19.95
N GLU A 393 48.81 13.90 -19.64
CA GLU A 393 47.42 13.59 -19.95
C GLU A 393 46.47 13.87 -18.78
N GLY A 394 46.98 14.34 -17.63
CA GLY A 394 46.20 14.44 -16.41
C GLY A 394 45.73 13.08 -15.88
N PHE A 395 46.47 12.01 -16.14
CA PHE A 395 46.11 10.64 -15.83
C PHE A 395 47.34 9.79 -15.53
N SER A 396 47.43 9.25 -14.32
CA SER A 396 48.57 8.44 -13.87
C SER A 396 48.49 6.96 -14.27
N GLY A 397 47.27 6.43 -14.50
CA GLY A 397 47.03 5.02 -14.77
C GLY A 397 47.03 4.10 -13.54
N GLN A 398 47.27 4.66 -12.34
CA GLN A 398 47.34 3.86 -11.12
C GLN A 398 46.02 3.13 -10.83
N ASP A 399 46.10 2.01 -10.11
CA ASP A 399 44.92 1.29 -9.62
C ASP A 399 44.54 1.81 -8.20
N TYR A 400 43.23 1.97 -7.97
CA TYR A 400 42.68 2.49 -6.73
C TYR A 400 41.87 1.45 -5.97
N PHE A 401 41.80 0.22 -6.46
CA PHE A 401 41.14 -0.89 -5.74
C PHE A 401 42.10 -1.54 -4.74
N PRO A 402 41.55 -2.16 -3.66
CA PRO A 402 42.33 -3.07 -2.82
C PRO A 402 43.01 -4.15 -3.66
N GLU A 403 44.26 -4.49 -3.33
CA GLU A 403 45.05 -5.47 -4.08
C GLU A 403 44.37 -6.83 -4.14
N GLU A 404 43.65 -7.20 -3.07
CA GLU A 404 42.98 -8.50 -2.91
C GLU A 404 41.83 -8.70 -3.91
N ILE A 405 41.15 -7.63 -4.31
CA ILE A 405 40.04 -7.72 -5.27
C ILE A 405 40.45 -7.29 -6.68
N GLY A 406 41.50 -6.51 -6.77
CA GLY A 406 41.98 -5.96 -8.04
C GLY A 406 40.94 -5.05 -8.72
N ARG A 407 41.28 -4.66 -9.97
CA ARG A 407 40.40 -3.76 -10.70
C ARG A 407 39.10 -4.43 -11.12
N THR A 408 37.96 -3.82 -10.70
CA THR A 408 36.61 -4.30 -10.99
C THR A 408 35.83 -3.24 -11.76
N GLU A 409 35.06 -3.68 -12.74
CA GLU A 409 34.20 -2.83 -13.53
C GLU A 409 32.74 -2.95 -13.03
N PHE A 410 32.22 -1.90 -12.39
CA PHE A 410 30.84 -1.82 -11.97
C PHE A 410 29.94 -1.08 -12.96
N TYR A 411 30.41 0.05 -13.47
CA TYR A 411 29.62 0.91 -14.32
C TYR A 411 29.84 0.56 -15.79
N LYS A 412 28.78 0.09 -16.44
CA LYS A 412 28.75 -0.30 -17.85
C LYS A 412 27.71 0.57 -18.56
N PRO A 413 28.15 1.66 -19.23
CA PRO A 413 27.24 2.54 -19.95
C PRO A 413 26.45 1.79 -21.03
N VAL A 414 25.18 2.21 -21.24
CA VAL A 414 24.39 1.70 -22.36
C VAL A 414 24.56 2.61 -23.59
N ALA A 415 24.41 2.05 -24.78
CA ALA A 415 24.56 2.80 -26.03
C ALA A 415 23.33 3.72 -26.33
N ARG A 416 22.93 4.52 -25.36
CA ARG A 416 21.76 5.43 -25.43
C ARG A 416 22.11 6.80 -24.87
N GLY A 417 21.53 7.84 -25.46
CA GLY A 417 21.68 9.21 -25.01
C GLY A 417 23.14 9.61 -24.75
N PHE A 418 23.37 10.34 -23.66
CA PHE A 418 24.69 10.84 -23.29
C PHE A 418 25.66 9.74 -22.82
N GLU A 419 25.20 8.57 -22.44
CA GLU A 419 26.09 7.47 -22.07
C GLU A 419 26.96 6.98 -23.21
N ARG A 420 26.61 7.25 -24.49
CA ARG A 420 27.51 7.03 -25.64
C ARG A 420 28.80 7.85 -25.54
N GLU A 421 28.67 9.08 -25.04
CA GLU A 421 29.87 9.93 -24.85
C GLU A 421 30.67 9.51 -23.60
N ILE A 422 29.97 9.05 -22.56
CA ILE A 422 30.62 8.49 -21.37
C ILE A 422 31.42 7.23 -21.77
N GLN A 423 30.85 6.35 -22.58
CA GLN A 423 31.53 5.14 -23.06
C GLN A 423 32.85 5.48 -23.77
N LYS A 424 32.81 6.43 -24.71
CA LYS A 424 34.03 6.87 -25.41
C LYS A 424 35.13 7.37 -24.46
N ARG A 425 34.73 8.10 -23.41
CA ARG A 425 35.69 8.58 -22.39
C ARG A 425 36.26 7.44 -21.57
N LEU A 426 35.43 6.48 -21.17
CA LEU A 426 35.88 5.31 -20.40
C LEU A 426 36.81 4.43 -21.22
N ASP A 427 36.50 4.20 -22.50
CA ASP A 427 37.38 3.46 -23.44
C ASP A 427 38.74 4.14 -23.62
N TYR A 428 38.74 5.49 -23.75
CA TYR A 428 39.97 6.26 -23.81
C TYR A 428 40.83 6.10 -22.57
N TRP A 429 40.24 6.22 -21.36
CA TRP A 429 40.97 6.03 -20.11
C TRP A 429 41.45 4.58 -19.91
N ALA A 430 40.66 3.58 -20.35
CA ALA A 430 41.06 2.18 -20.30
C ALA A 430 42.29 1.94 -21.15
N LYS A 431 42.29 2.45 -22.40
CA LYS A 431 43.45 2.35 -23.33
C LYS A 431 44.68 3.03 -22.75
N LEU A 432 44.57 4.28 -22.23
CA LEU A 432 45.71 4.95 -21.60
C LEU A 432 46.27 4.18 -20.40
N ARG A 433 45.43 3.49 -19.66
CA ARG A 433 45.83 2.67 -18.51
C ARG A 433 46.62 1.46 -18.97
N GLU A 434 46.19 0.79 -20.04
CA GLU A 434 46.94 -0.33 -20.64
C GLU A 434 48.32 0.11 -21.16
N GLU A 435 48.42 1.32 -21.74
CA GLU A 435 49.68 1.87 -22.23
C GLU A 435 50.67 2.24 -21.12
N LYS A 436 50.19 2.49 -19.88
CA LYS A 436 51.00 2.88 -18.71
C LYS A 436 51.24 1.76 -17.70
N SER A 437 50.56 0.62 -17.85
CA SER A 437 50.76 -0.61 -17.06
C SER A 437 51.96 -1.40 -17.60
#